data_60423fb4de70080965bb309b4f476f40
#
_entry.id   60423fb4de70080965bb309b4f476f40
#
_cell.length_a   1.000
_cell.length_b   1.000
_cell.length_c   1.000
_cell.angle_alpha   90.00
_cell.angle_beta   90.00
_cell.angle_gamma   90.00
#
_symmetry.space_group_name_H-M   'P 1'
#
loop_
_entity.id
_entity.type
_entity.pdbx_description
1 polymer ?
#
loop_
_entity_poly.entity_id
_entity_poly.type
_entity_poly.pdbx_seq_one_letter_code
_entity_poly.pdbx_strand_id
1 'polypeptide(L)'
;MTDSGIASLQPHERPLLPGSPATPDFPHPVRFAYGCVGVLAAFTSAMGTALISVNLSNIQGTLGLDPTQASWLPTVYLMTYVSMNLILVKFRQQYGLRLFAQLGLGIYLAAVVAHLLVGGFPSALFVRAASGAAAAPLTSLGVFYLLQAFPAQRRLSAFVLAFGLPLAATPLARLFSPDLLELGQFRTLYLIELGLVLATLAAILALRLPPTERVQVFEWADFVTYPLMAVGLALLCAVLGQGRLEWWFDAPWIGVALAVAAVLIIAALVLEWNRTTPLLDLRWALTPDFIGFVLIATLTRVILSEQTVGAAGFLTAVGMGQEQTQRLYAVVAAATLAGAIVGALTVSQQTILFQVMAAIALIAVAAFLDSHADNLTRPPQLYASQAMLGFASAMFLAPTLLIGFSQVLARGWRSFTTLIVTFGVSQNLGALFSQALLQTFQYDRARFHYAHLIGQLDPTLPYVAERLKAGPAAVATLAAQATREANILAYNDVFVLVLVIAVLTLINTAIFTLRAIAKIKAAQRAAP
;
A
#
# COMPACT_ATOMS: atom_id res chain seq x y z
N MET A 1 18.90 22.78 -19.37
CA MET A 1 20.21 22.65 -18.72
C MET A 1 20.74 21.28 -19.13
N THR A 2 21.67 21.33 -20.02
CA THR A 2 22.31 20.23 -20.72
C THR A 2 23.35 19.53 -19.81
N ASP A 3 23.93 18.43 -20.25
CA ASP A 3 24.97 17.58 -19.60
C ASP A 3 26.13 18.35 -18.92
N SER A 4 26.34 19.63 -19.23
CA SER A 4 27.34 20.51 -18.63
C SER A 4 27.21 20.70 -17.10
N GLY A 5 26.01 20.61 -16.55
CA GLY A 5 25.78 20.77 -15.10
C GLY A 5 26.18 19.55 -14.25
N ILE A 6 26.21 18.34 -14.84
CA ILE A 6 26.60 17.11 -14.12
C ILE A 6 28.12 16.93 -14.13
N ALA A 7 28.78 17.39 -15.19
CA ALA A 7 30.25 17.30 -15.34
C ALA A 7 31.00 18.08 -14.26
N SER A 8 30.42 19.17 -13.74
CA SER A 8 31.01 20.00 -12.67
C SER A 8 30.85 19.45 -11.27
N LEU A 9 30.02 18.39 -11.07
CA LEU A 9 29.74 17.79 -9.77
C LEU A 9 30.84 16.79 -9.37
N GLN A 10 31.10 16.73 -8.06
CA GLN A 10 32.04 15.75 -7.50
C GLN A 10 31.48 14.32 -7.69
N PRO A 11 32.34 13.29 -7.75
CA PRO A 11 31.88 11.91 -8.00
C PRO A 11 30.79 11.42 -7.08
N HIS A 12 30.81 11.83 -5.80
CA HIS A 12 29.81 11.43 -4.79
C HIS A 12 28.48 12.21 -4.88
N GLU A 13 28.45 13.32 -5.60
CA GLU A 13 27.28 14.16 -5.84
C GLU A 13 26.52 13.76 -7.11
N ARG A 14 27.15 12.99 -8.00
CA ARG A 14 26.55 12.54 -9.25
C ARG A 14 25.34 11.63 -9.00
N PRO A 15 24.39 11.58 -9.96
CA PRO A 15 23.27 10.66 -9.87
C PRO A 15 23.74 9.22 -9.65
N LEU A 16 23.18 8.53 -8.66
CA LEU A 16 23.49 7.11 -8.40
C LEU A 16 22.94 6.18 -9.48
N LEU A 17 21.83 6.60 -10.11
CA LEU A 17 21.09 5.84 -11.10
C LEU A 17 20.60 6.79 -12.20
N PRO A 18 20.56 6.34 -13.47
CA PRO A 18 19.95 7.12 -14.54
C PRO A 18 18.50 7.53 -14.19
N GLY A 19 18.15 8.79 -14.44
CA GLY A 19 16.84 9.33 -14.10
C GLY A 19 16.64 9.69 -12.61
N SER A 20 17.64 9.47 -11.73
CA SER A 20 17.65 10.05 -10.39
C SER A 20 18.31 11.43 -10.39
N PRO A 21 17.94 12.34 -9.47
CA PRO A 21 18.58 13.64 -9.37
C PRO A 21 19.99 13.50 -8.83
N ALA A 22 20.88 14.40 -9.26
CA ALA A 22 22.15 14.64 -8.59
C ALA A 22 21.89 15.02 -7.12
N THR A 23 22.87 14.80 -6.27
CA THR A 23 22.75 15.07 -4.82
C THR A 23 23.89 15.97 -4.35
N PRO A 24 23.89 17.26 -4.73
CA PRO A 24 24.87 18.22 -4.26
C PRO A 24 24.80 18.41 -2.74
N ASP A 25 25.92 18.80 -2.14
CA ASP A 25 25.94 19.14 -0.73
C ASP A 25 25.32 20.52 -0.49
N PHE A 26 24.05 20.49 -0.10
CA PHE A 26 23.28 21.70 0.22
C PHE A 26 23.49 22.16 1.68
N PRO A 27 23.42 23.49 1.94
CA PRO A 27 23.42 24.03 3.29
C PRO A 27 22.14 23.60 4.07
N HIS A 28 22.23 23.58 5.39
CA HIS A 28 21.13 23.10 6.27
C HIS A 28 19.73 23.69 5.97
N PRO A 29 19.55 25.01 5.74
CA PRO A 29 18.23 25.57 5.45
C PRO A 29 17.61 25.01 4.16
N VAL A 30 18.44 24.81 3.13
CA VAL A 30 18.00 24.27 1.85
C VAL A 30 17.62 22.79 1.98
N ARG A 31 18.41 22.01 2.73
CA ARG A 31 18.07 20.61 3.05
C ARG A 31 16.75 20.51 3.79
N PHE A 32 16.52 21.39 4.78
CA PHE A 32 15.26 21.43 5.50
C PHE A 32 14.08 21.73 4.56
N ALA A 33 14.24 22.69 3.65
CA ALA A 33 13.22 23.02 2.65
C ALA A 33 12.93 21.80 1.73
N TYR A 34 13.96 21.09 1.25
CA TYR A 34 13.79 19.83 0.50
C TYR A 34 13.02 18.77 1.32
N GLY A 35 13.31 18.66 2.61
CA GLY A 35 12.61 17.76 3.52
C GLY A 35 11.12 18.09 3.62
N CYS A 36 10.77 19.35 3.82
CA CYS A 36 9.38 19.81 3.89
C CYS A 36 8.62 19.52 2.59
N VAL A 37 9.23 19.83 1.44
CA VAL A 37 8.62 19.55 0.12
C VAL A 37 8.46 18.05 -0.10
N GLY A 38 9.46 17.25 0.30
CA GLY A 38 9.41 15.79 0.18
C GLY A 38 8.31 15.16 1.02
N VAL A 39 8.17 15.58 2.28
CA VAL A 39 7.09 15.14 3.17
C VAL A 39 5.74 15.55 2.60
N LEU A 40 5.59 16.80 2.16
CA LEU A 40 4.35 17.31 1.57
C LEU A 40 3.95 16.52 0.32
N ALA A 41 4.87 16.28 -0.62
CA ALA A 41 4.61 15.54 -1.85
C ALA A 41 4.22 14.07 -1.58
N ALA A 42 4.97 13.40 -0.70
CA ALA A 42 4.70 12.02 -0.33
C ALA A 42 3.35 11.88 0.39
N PHE A 43 3.05 12.81 1.29
CA PHE A 43 1.80 12.85 2.03
C PHE A 43 0.60 13.17 1.12
N THR A 44 0.73 14.13 0.21
CA THR A 44 -0.32 14.47 -0.77
C THR A 44 -0.69 13.26 -1.62
N SER A 45 0.30 12.52 -2.14
CA SER A 45 0.04 11.29 -2.91
C SER A 45 -0.71 10.23 -2.11
N ALA A 46 -0.32 10.02 -0.85
CA ALA A 46 -0.94 9.02 0.01
C ALA A 46 -2.36 9.43 0.47
N MET A 47 -2.57 10.73 0.74
CA MET A 47 -3.86 11.27 1.16
C MET A 47 -4.93 11.17 0.07
N GLY A 48 -4.59 11.34 -1.20
CA GLY A 48 -5.55 11.20 -2.31
C GLY A 48 -6.20 9.81 -2.38
N THR A 49 -5.48 8.77 -1.93
CA THR A 49 -6.05 7.43 -1.79
C THR A 49 -6.77 7.24 -0.45
N ALA A 50 -6.14 7.71 0.63
CA ALA A 50 -6.62 7.47 1.99
C ALA A 50 -7.97 8.15 2.23
N LEU A 51 -8.15 9.41 1.83
CA LEU A 51 -9.40 10.17 2.01
C LEU A 51 -10.59 9.46 1.39
N ILE A 52 -10.44 8.91 0.19
CA ILE A 52 -11.53 8.21 -0.50
C ILE A 52 -11.80 6.84 0.14
N SER A 53 -10.75 6.05 0.39
CA SER A 53 -10.90 4.70 0.92
C SER A 53 -11.51 4.68 2.32
N VAL A 54 -11.16 5.66 3.16
CA VAL A 54 -11.68 5.79 4.52
C VAL A 54 -13.14 6.25 4.54
N ASN A 55 -13.53 7.10 3.59
CA ASN A 55 -14.86 7.69 3.52
C ASN A 55 -15.76 7.03 2.45
N LEU A 56 -15.42 5.82 2.01
CA LEU A 56 -16.10 5.14 0.91
C LEU A 56 -17.61 4.96 1.17
N SER A 57 -18.01 4.64 2.40
CA SER A 57 -19.42 4.49 2.79
C SER A 57 -20.21 5.80 2.68
N ASN A 58 -19.58 6.93 3.02
CA ASN A 58 -20.20 8.25 2.91
C ASN A 58 -20.35 8.67 1.44
N ILE A 59 -19.32 8.40 0.62
CA ILE A 59 -19.34 8.63 -0.83
C ILE A 59 -20.41 7.76 -1.48
N GLN A 60 -20.51 6.49 -1.07
CA GLN A 60 -21.54 5.54 -1.51
C GLN A 60 -22.94 6.10 -1.26
N GLY A 61 -23.22 6.55 -0.05
CA GLY A 61 -24.52 7.14 0.32
C GLY A 61 -24.84 8.41 -0.47
N THR A 62 -23.86 9.30 -0.64
CA THR A 62 -24.06 10.58 -1.34
C THR A 62 -24.28 10.41 -2.85
N LEU A 63 -23.60 9.46 -3.48
CA LEU A 63 -23.75 9.17 -4.90
C LEU A 63 -24.86 8.15 -5.20
N GLY A 64 -25.52 7.60 -4.18
CA GLY A 64 -26.55 6.57 -4.32
C GLY A 64 -26.03 5.26 -4.95
N LEU A 65 -24.77 4.88 -4.64
CA LEU A 65 -24.14 3.70 -5.21
C LEU A 65 -24.48 2.46 -4.40
N ASP A 66 -24.57 1.31 -5.06
CA ASP A 66 -24.55 0.03 -4.37
C ASP A 66 -23.12 -0.32 -3.87
N PRO A 67 -22.95 -1.29 -2.95
CA PRO A 67 -21.65 -1.64 -2.41
C PRO A 67 -20.65 -2.11 -3.46
N THR A 68 -21.11 -2.81 -4.51
CA THR A 68 -20.28 -3.29 -5.63
C THR A 68 -19.78 -2.10 -6.45
N GLN A 69 -20.67 -1.17 -6.81
CA GLN A 69 -20.29 0.08 -7.49
C GLN A 69 -19.29 0.90 -6.68
N ALA A 70 -19.53 1.07 -5.39
CA ALA A 70 -18.63 1.84 -4.51
C ALA A 70 -17.22 1.22 -4.47
N SER A 71 -17.11 -0.10 -4.41
CA SER A 71 -15.83 -0.81 -4.37
C SER A 71 -15.00 -0.66 -5.66
N TRP A 72 -15.64 -0.35 -6.79
CA TRP A 72 -14.92 -0.03 -8.02
C TRP A 72 -14.08 1.25 -7.92
N LEU A 73 -14.45 2.22 -7.08
CA LEU A 73 -13.73 3.49 -6.96
C LEU A 73 -12.26 3.32 -6.50
N PRO A 74 -11.97 2.62 -5.39
CA PRO A 74 -10.59 2.31 -5.02
C PRO A 74 -9.95 1.30 -5.96
N THR A 75 -10.72 0.35 -6.53
CA THR A 75 -10.19 -0.67 -7.43
C THR A 75 -9.64 -0.07 -8.73
N VAL A 76 -10.41 0.79 -9.41
CA VAL A 76 -9.99 1.46 -10.66
C VAL A 76 -8.78 2.37 -10.43
N TYR A 77 -8.73 3.06 -9.30
CA TYR A 77 -7.53 3.82 -8.92
C TYR A 77 -6.29 2.92 -8.87
N LEU A 78 -6.38 1.76 -8.20
CA LEU A 78 -5.25 0.83 -8.10
C LEU A 78 -4.91 0.18 -9.45
N MET A 79 -5.90 -0.12 -10.29
CA MET A 79 -5.69 -0.61 -11.66
C MET A 79 -4.76 0.31 -12.45
N THR A 80 -5.06 1.60 -12.45
CA THR A 80 -4.25 2.60 -13.18
C THR A 80 -2.95 2.95 -12.48
N TYR A 81 -2.94 3.02 -11.15
CA TYR A 81 -1.74 3.29 -10.36
C TYR A 81 -0.68 2.19 -10.56
N VAL A 82 -1.06 0.92 -10.48
CA VAL A 82 -0.14 -0.22 -10.68
C VAL A 82 0.36 -0.26 -12.12
N SER A 83 -0.53 -0.04 -13.08
CA SER A 83 -0.18 -0.01 -14.50
C SER A 83 0.82 1.10 -14.83
N MET A 84 0.61 2.30 -14.29
CA MET A 84 1.53 3.43 -14.54
C MET A 84 2.93 3.19 -13.94
N ASN A 85 3.02 2.54 -12.79
CA ASN A 85 4.31 2.26 -12.16
C ASN A 85 5.26 1.42 -13.04
N LEU A 86 4.73 0.62 -13.97
CA LEU A 86 5.55 -0.17 -14.90
C LEU A 86 6.43 0.69 -15.81
N ILE A 87 5.90 1.81 -16.31
CA ILE A 87 6.56 2.62 -17.33
C ILE A 87 7.26 3.86 -16.74
N LEU A 88 6.88 4.30 -15.54
CA LEU A 88 7.36 5.55 -14.94
C LEU A 88 8.88 5.62 -14.81
N VAL A 89 9.53 4.51 -14.48
CA VAL A 89 11.00 4.47 -14.33
C VAL A 89 11.68 4.75 -15.66
N LYS A 90 11.26 4.06 -16.75
CA LYS A 90 11.80 4.30 -18.10
C LYS A 90 11.47 5.71 -18.60
N PHE A 91 10.25 6.19 -18.37
CA PHE A 91 9.85 7.53 -18.76
C PHE A 91 10.77 8.61 -18.14
N ARG A 92 11.03 8.50 -16.84
CA ARG A 92 11.92 9.40 -16.11
C ARG A 92 13.36 9.32 -16.59
N GLN A 93 13.86 8.12 -16.86
CA GLN A 93 15.22 7.91 -17.37
C GLN A 93 15.44 8.56 -18.74
N GLN A 94 14.45 8.50 -19.63
CA GLN A 94 14.56 9.02 -20.99
C GLN A 94 14.26 10.52 -21.07
N TYR A 95 13.15 10.96 -20.48
CA TYR A 95 12.67 12.35 -20.61
C TYR A 95 13.13 13.27 -19.48
N GLY A 96 13.67 12.69 -18.42
CA GLY A 96 14.18 13.41 -17.25
C GLY A 96 13.12 13.82 -16.25
N LEU A 97 13.60 14.23 -15.08
CA LEU A 97 12.76 14.46 -13.91
C LEU A 97 11.86 15.70 -14.01
N ARG A 98 12.31 16.72 -14.78
CA ARG A 98 11.54 17.97 -14.92
C ARG A 98 10.22 17.75 -15.66
N LEU A 99 10.26 17.12 -16.84
CA LEU A 99 9.07 16.82 -17.62
C LEU A 99 8.17 15.84 -16.85
N PHE A 100 8.77 14.83 -16.23
CA PHE A 100 8.08 13.88 -15.38
C PHE A 100 7.28 14.57 -14.25
N ALA A 101 7.89 15.53 -13.54
CA ALA A 101 7.23 16.28 -12.48
C ALA A 101 6.09 17.18 -13.01
N GLN A 102 6.35 17.91 -14.11
CA GLN A 102 5.36 18.82 -14.68
C GLN A 102 4.12 18.07 -15.20
N LEU A 103 4.31 16.98 -15.94
CA LEU A 103 3.20 16.17 -16.44
C LEU A 103 2.46 15.48 -15.31
N GLY A 104 3.18 14.84 -14.38
CA GLY A 104 2.57 14.14 -13.24
C GLY A 104 1.71 15.06 -12.38
N LEU A 105 2.25 16.23 -11.98
CA LEU A 105 1.52 17.21 -11.18
C LEU A 105 0.36 17.87 -11.96
N GLY A 106 0.57 18.17 -13.24
CA GLY A 106 -0.48 18.76 -14.09
C GLY A 106 -1.68 17.83 -14.26
N ILE A 107 -1.43 16.55 -14.54
CA ILE A 107 -2.49 15.53 -14.66
C ILE A 107 -3.17 15.30 -13.30
N TYR A 108 -2.38 15.28 -12.19
CA TYR A 108 -2.95 15.09 -10.87
C TYR A 108 -3.84 16.26 -10.47
N LEU A 109 -3.41 17.51 -10.70
CA LEU A 109 -4.22 18.70 -10.47
C LEU A 109 -5.52 18.66 -11.30
N ALA A 110 -5.42 18.33 -12.58
CA ALA A 110 -6.59 18.20 -13.45
C ALA A 110 -7.58 17.13 -12.95
N ALA A 111 -7.06 15.97 -12.49
CA ALA A 111 -7.89 14.91 -11.91
C ALA A 111 -8.58 15.36 -10.61
N VAL A 112 -7.87 16.07 -9.72
CA VAL A 112 -8.47 16.57 -8.47
C VAL A 112 -9.52 17.65 -8.74
N VAL A 113 -9.29 18.54 -9.70
CA VAL A 113 -10.32 19.51 -10.14
C VAL A 113 -11.53 18.78 -10.74
N ALA A 114 -11.29 17.73 -11.54
CA ALA A 114 -12.38 16.92 -12.12
C ALA A 114 -13.22 16.20 -11.06
N HIS A 115 -12.67 15.87 -9.87
CA HIS A 115 -13.45 15.34 -8.75
C HIS A 115 -14.58 16.28 -8.31
N LEU A 116 -14.38 17.61 -8.41
CA LEU A 116 -15.41 18.60 -8.07
C LEU A 116 -16.61 18.57 -9.03
N LEU A 117 -16.43 17.99 -10.20
CA LEU A 117 -17.44 17.89 -11.27
C LEU A 117 -18.12 16.51 -11.32
N VAL A 118 -17.79 15.61 -10.38
CA VAL A 118 -18.39 14.26 -10.32
C VAL A 118 -19.88 14.39 -9.96
N GLY A 119 -20.74 13.85 -10.83
CA GLY A 119 -22.19 13.81 -10.66
C GLY A 119 -22.81 12.41 -10.67
N GLY A 120 -22.00 11.34 -10.79
CA GLY A 120 -22.51 9.97 -10.83
C GLY A 120 -21.40 8.93 -11.00
N PHE A 121 -21.78 7.65 -11.00
CA PHE A 121 -20.84 6.53 -11.01
C PHE A 121 -19.85 6.55 -12.19
N PRO A 122 -20.26 6.74 -13.48
CA PRO A 122 -19.30 6.72 -14.60
C PRO A 122 -18.26 7.85 -14.51
N SER A 123 -18.68 9.06 -14.10
CA SER A 123 -17.76 10.19 -13.92
C SER A 123 -16.80 9.97 -12.76
N ALA A 124 -17.28 9.38 -11.66
CA ALA A 124 -16.43 9.01 -10.52
C ALA A 124 -15.37 7.98 -10.91
N LEU A 125 -15.74 6.94 -11.68
CA LEU A 125 -14.79 5.94 -12.18
C LEU A 125 -13.69 6.55 -13.05
N PHE A 126 -14.08 7.38 -14.02
CA PHE A 126 -13.12 8.02 -14.92
C PHE A 126 -12.12 8.89 -14.17
N VAL A 127 -12.62 9.73 -13.25
CA VAL A 127 -11.77 10.61 -12.44
C VAL A 127 -10.87 9.81 -11.51
N ARG A 128 -11.38 8.72 -10.92
CA ARG A 128 -10.55 7.82 -10.08
C ARG A 128 -9.46 7.12 -10.89
N ALA A 129 -9.75 6.69 -12.13
CA ALA A 129 -8.73 6.15 -13.03
C ALA A 129 -7.63 7.17 -13.34
N ALA A 130 -8.02 8.41 -13.67
CA ALA A 130 -7.08 9.49 -13.92
C ALA A 130 -6.22 9.82 -12.67
N SER A 131 -6.84 9.87 -11.49
CA SER A 131 -6.15 10.10 -10.21
C SER A 131 -5.13 9.01 -9.89
N GLY A 132 -5.46 7.74 -10.12
CA GLY A 132 -4.55 6.64 -9.91
C GLY A 132 -3.30 6.72 -10.81
N ALA A 133 -3.51 7.00 -12.09
CA ALA A 133 -2.41 7.20 -13.04
C ALA A 133 -1.49 8.37 -12.64
N ALA A 134 -2.09 9.47 -12.17
CA ALA A 134 -1.38 10.69 -11.82
C ALA A 134 -0.69 10.66 -10.45
N ALA A 135 -1.14 9.84 -9.51
CA ALA A 135 -0.54 9.74 -8.18
C ALA A 135 0.82 9.00 -8.19
N ALA A 136 1.04 8.09 -9.12
CA ALA A 136 2.27 7.31 -9.19
C ALA A 136 3.55 8.17 -9.40
N PRO A 137 3.58 9.20 -10.28
CA PRO A 137 4.68 10.14 -10.36
C PRO A 137 4.96 10.90 -9.06
N LEU A 138 3.92 11.33 -8.34
CA LEU A 138 4.05 12.15 -7.14
C LEU A 138 4.73 11.40 -5.99
N THR A 139 4.44 10.11 -5.83
CA THR A 139 5.15 9.24 -4.88
C THR A 139 6.67 9.24 -5.14
N SER A 140 7.08 9.09 -6.40
CA SER A 140 8.49 9.12 -6.78
C SER A 140 9.15 10.47 -6.49
N LEU A 141 8.45 11.59 -6.72
CA LEU A 141 8.95 12.92 -6.41
C LEU A 141 9.17 13.10 -4.91
N GLY A 142 8.23 12.67 -4.07
CA GLY A 142 8.39 12.70 -2.61
C GLY A 142 9.69 12.03 -2.14
N VAL A 143 9.99 10.84 -2.69
CA VAL A 143 11.25 10.12 -2.41
C VAL A 143 12.46 10.95 -2.80
N PHE A 144 12.47 11.56 -4.00
CA PHE A 144 13.64 12.33 -4.46
C PHE A 144 13.87 13.62 -3.68
N TYR A 145 12.79 14.30 -3.29
CA TYR A 145 12.92 15.48 -2.42
C TYR A 145 13.46 15.11 -1.04
N LEU A 146 12.98 14.01 -0.43
CA LEU A 146 13.50 13.56 0.85
C LEU A 146 14.96 13.10 0.78
N LEU A 147 15.41 12.51 -0.34
CA LEU A 147 16.81 12.17 -0.53
C LEU A 147 17.72 13.41 -0.55
N GLN A 148 17.23 14.57 -1.04
CA GLN A 148 18.00 15.83 -1.00
C GLN A 148 18.09 16.45 0.39
N ALA A 149 17.17 16.09 1.29
CA ALA A 149 17.15 16.61 2.66
C ALA A 149 18.30 16.06 3.54
N PHE A 150 18.91 14.93 3.15
CA PHE A 150 19.89 14.25 3.96
C PHE A 150 21.28 14.21 3.29
N PRO A 151 22.37 14.30 4.08
CA PRO A 151 23.72 14.14 3.56
C PRO A 151 23.95 12.70 3.05
N ALA A 152 24.99 12.52 2.22
CA ALA A 152 25.32 11.23 1.61
C ALA A 152 25.37 10.05 2.59
N GLN A 153 25.90 10.29 3.80
CA GLN A 153 26.07 9.28 4.86
C GLN A 153 24.72 8.81 5.45
N ARG A 154 23.65 9.63 5.34
CA ARG A 154 22.32 9.35 5.93
C ARG A 154 21.23 9.12 4.87
N ARG A 155 21.59 8.80 3.63
CA ARG A 155 20.61 8.54 2.55
C ARG A 155 19.71 7.35 2.84
N LEU A 156 20.19 6.34 3.57
CA LEU A 156 19.36 5.21 4.02
C LEU A 156 18.23 5.70 4.93
N SER A 157 18.53 6.61 5.87
CA SER A 157 17.51 7.22 6.74
C SER A 157 16.47 8.02 5.95
N ALA A 158 16.92 8.81 4.95
CA ALA A 158 16.02 9.53 4.05
C ALA A 158 15.06 8.58 3.32
N PHE A 159 15.58 7.45 2.85
CA PHE A 159 14.79 6.44 2.16
C PHE A 159 13.74 5.81 3.07
N VAL A 160 14.10 5.51 4.33
CA VAL A 160 13.15 4.97 5.31
C VAL A 160 12.04 5.98 5.59
N LEU A 161 12.35 7.25 5.77
CA LEU A 161 11.33 8.29 5.97
C LEU A 161 10.45 8.47 4.74
N ALA A 162 11.02 8.42 3.53
CA ALA A 162 10.28 8.60 2.30
C ALA A 162 9.16 7.55 2.08
N PHE A 163 9.38 6.33 2.53
CA PHE A 163 8.38 5.26 2.45
C PHE A 163 7.57 5.07 3.73
N GLY A 164 8.12 5.42 4.90
CA GLY A 164 7.45 5.25 6.18
C GLY A 164 6.43 6.35 6.49
N LEU A 165 6.78 7.63 6.24
CA LEU A 165 5.89 8.75 6.58
C LEU A 165 4.53 8.72 5.86
N PRO A 166 4.44 8.38 4.55
CA PRO A 166 3.16 8.31 3.85
C PRO A 166 2.19 7.28 4.41
N LEU A 167 2.66 6.25 5.11
CA LEU A 167 1.81 5.24 5.73
C LEU A 167 0.90 5.83 6.83
N ALA A 168 1.30 6.95 7.43
CA ALA A 168 0.47 7.67 8.40
C ALA A 168 -0.75 8.35 7.75
N ALA A 169 -0.80 8.49 6.42
CA ALA A 169 -1.91 9.15 5.74
C ALA A 169 -3.26 8.45 6.00
N THR A 170 -3.31 7.13 5.99
CA THR A 170 -4.57 6.39 6.22
C THR A 170 -5.12 6.59 7.64
N PRO A 171 -4.37 6.37 8.73
CA PRO A 171 -4.88 6.66 10.06
C PRO A 171 -5.16 8.16 10.28
N LEU A 172 -4.39 9.07 9.68
CA LEU A 172 -4.68 10.51 9.75
C LEU A 172 -5.96 10.87 9.01
N ALA A 173 -6.24 10.25 7.85
CA ALA A 173 -7.49 10.48 7.12
C ALA A 173 -8.74 10.09 7.94
N ARG A 174 -8.62 9.11 8.85
CA ARG A 174 -9.70 8.71 9.77
C ARG A 174 -9.94 9.70 10.93
N LEU A 175 -9.04 10.66 11.12
CA LEU A 175 -9.22 11.72 12.13
C LEU A 175 -10.10 12.88 11.63
N PHE A 176 -10.30 12.99 10.31
CA PHE A 176 -11.22 13.97 9.77
C PHE A 176 -12.64 13.59 10.20
N SER A 177 -13.30 14.53 10.89
CA SER A 177 -14.64 14.30 11.42
C SER A 177 -15.65 14.06 10.29
N PRO A 178 -16.61 13.14 10.49
CA PRO A 178 -17.80 13.07 9.65
C PRO A 178 -18.55 14.37 9.53
N ASP A 179 -18.47 15.26 10.55
CA ASP A 179 -19.10 16.58 10.55
C ASP A 179 -18.60 17.47 9.40
N LEU A 180 -17.36 17.33 8.99
CA LEU A 180 -16.85 17.97 7.77
C LEU A 180 -17.54 17.44 6.50
N LEU A 181 -18.21 16.29 6.60
CA LEU A 181 -18.96 15.61 5.54
C LEU A 181 -20.49 15.79 5.69
N GLU A 182 -21.00 16.17 6.88
CA GLU A 182 -22.43 16.28 7.20
C GLU A 182 -23.16 17.36 6.39
N LEU A 183 -22.44 18.31 5.81
CA LEU A 183 -23.04 19.28 4.89
C LEU A 183 -23.48 18.67 3.55
N GLY A 184 -23.58 17.33 3.46
CA GLY A 184 -23.99 16.62 2.23
C GLY A 184 -22.97 16.78 1.09
N GLN A 185 -21.77 17.22 1.41
CA GLN A 185 -20.80 17.62 0.39
C GLN A 185 -19.49 16.88 0.58
N PHE A 186 -19.40 15.65 0.07
CA PHE A 186 -18.10 15.01 -0.17
C PHE A 186 -17.11 15.92 -0.96
N ARG A 187 -17.58 17.02 -1.54
CA ARG A 187 -16.77 18.10 -2.12
C ARG A 187 -15.72 18.64 -1.15
N THR A 188 -16.00 18.69 0.15
CA THR A 188 -15.03 19.16 1.16
C THR A 188 -13.77 18.29 1.19
N LEU A 189 -13.88 16.96 1.04
CA LEU A 189 -12.73 16.07 0.93
C LEU A 189 -11.86 16.40 -0.29
N TYR A 190 -12.49 16.67 -1.41
CA TYR A 190 -11.78 17.03 -2.65
C TYR A 190 -11.15 18.44 -2.56
N LEU A 191 -11.74 19.37 -1.81
CA LEU A 191 -11.13 20.68 -1.54
C LEU A 191 -9.89 20.56 -0.66
N ILE A 192 -9.87 19.65 0.33
CA ILE A 192 -8.67 19.34 1.11
C ILE A 192 -7.58 18.76 0.20
N GLU A 193 -7.94 17.78 -0.63
CA GLU A 193 -7.02 17.19 -1.61
C GLU A 193 -6.49 18.26 -2.57
N LEU A 194 -7.35 19.13 -3.10
CA LEU A 194 -6.97 20.23 -3.98
C LEU A 194 -5.99 21.19 -3.30
N GLY A 195 -6.26 21.58 -2.04
CA GLY A 195 -5.36 22.42 -1.24
C GLY A 195 -3.98 21.80 -1.09
N LEU A 196 -3.90 20.50 -0.77
CA LEU A 196 -2.64 19.75 -0.68
C LEU A 196 -1.90 19.70 -2.03
N VAL A 197 -2.61 19.46 -3.13
CA VAL A 197 -2.02 19.42 -4.48
C VAL A 197 -1.49 20.79 -4.89
N LEU A 198 -2.24 21.86 -4.67
CA LEU A 198 -1.80 23.22 -4.99
C LEU A 198 -0.60 23.64 -4.14
N ALA A 199 -0.59 23.33 -2.85
CA ALA A 199 0.56 23.56 -1.98
C ALA A 199 1.80 22.79 -2.44
N THR A 200 1.62 21.52 -2.82
CA THR A 200 2.70 20.67 -3.36
C THR A 200 3.23 21.21 -4.68
N LEU A 201 2.35 21.62 -5.59
CA LEU A 201 2.71 22.22 -6.86
C LEU A 201 3.53 23.50 -6.65
N ALA A 202 3.05 24.40 -5.80
CA ALA A 202 3.75 25.64 -5.48
C ALA A 202 5.14 25.36 -4.88
N ALA A 203 5.23 24.42 -3.94
CA ALA A 203 6.50 24.03 -3.31
C ALA A 203 7.49 23.43 -4.32
N ILE A 204 7.05 22.55 -5.24
CA ILE A 204 7.89 21.93 -6.27
C ILE A 204 8.33 22.97 -7.34
N LEU A 205 7.49 23.92 -7.67
CA LEU A 205 7.85 25.01 -8.60
C LEU A 205 8.86 25.98 -7.97
N ALA A 206 8.72 26.25 -6.67
CA ALA A 206 9.66 27.12 -5.93
C ALA A 206 11.01 26.46 -5.69
N LEU A 207 11.04 25.16 -5.35
CA LEU A 207 12.26 24.42 -5.03
C LEU A 207 12.47 23.29 -6.06
N ARG A 208 13.27 23.58 -7.08
CA ARG A 208 13.52 22.62 -8.18
C ARG A 208 14.52 21.55 -7.77
N LEU A 209 14.28 20.31 -8.20
CA LEU A 209 15.25 19.23 -8.05
C LEU A 209 16.49 19.44 -8.93
N PRO A 210 17.67 18.97 -8.48
CA PRO A 210 18.90 18.97 -9.24
C PRO A 210 18.78 18.25 -10.60
N PRO A 211 19.74 18.49 -11.52
CA PRO A 211 19.72 17.84 -12.83
C PRO A 211 19.83 16.32 -12.74
N THR A 212 19.29 15.63 -13.74
CA THR A 212 19.30 14.17 -13.87
C THR A 212 20.02 13.76 -15.12
N GLU A 213 20.75 12.65 -15.07
CA GLU A 213 21.29 11.99 -16.23
C GLU A 213 20.17 11.35 -17.05
N ARG A 214 20.16 11.59 -18.36
CA ARG A 214 19.18 11.02 -19.28
C ARG A 214 19.84 9.92 -20.10
N VAL A 215 19.14 8.78 -20.21
CA VAL A 215 19.59 7.64 -21.01
C VAL A 215 18.42 7.19 -21.88
N GLN A 216 18.70 6.89 -23.14
CA GLN A 216 17.70 6.30 -24.02
C GLN A 216 17.44 4.85 -23.60
N VAL A 217 16.22 4.55 -23.15
CA VAL A 217 15.83 3.25 -22.61
C VAL A 217 14.56 2.70 -23.24
N PHE A 218 13.77 3.53 -23.94
CA PHE A 218 12.58 3.06 -24.64
C PHE A 218 12.96 2.34 -25.93
N GLU A 219 12.38 1.17 -26.10
CA GLU A 219 12.42 0.39 -27.33
C GLU A 219 10.99 0.29 -27.89
N TRP A 220 10.88 0.05 -29.21
CA TRP A 220 9.57 -0.14 -29.83
C TRP A 220 8.75 -1.26 -29.17
N ALA A 221 9.41 -2.32 -28.71
CA ALA A 221 8.76 -3.42 -28.01
C ALA A 221 8.07 -3.00 -26.70
N ASP A 222 8.50 -1.90 -26.05
CA ASP A 222 7.84 -1.39 -24.84
C ASP A 222 6.40 -0.96 -25.11
N PHE A 223 6.10 -0.46 -26.33
CA PHE A 223 4.75 -0.07 -26.73
C PHE A 223 3.81 -1.27 -26.93
N VAL A 224 4.35 -2.48 -26.99
CA VAL A 224 3.58 -3.74 -27.05
C VAL A 224 3.54 -4.39 -25.67
N THR A 225 4.68 -4.56 -25.03
CA THR A 225 4.76 -5.30 -23.75
C THR A 225 4.14 -4.54 -22.59
N TYR A 226 4.26 -3.19 -22.58
CA TYR A 226 3.63 -2.37 -21.53
C TYR A 226 2.09 -2.49 -21.53
N PRO A 227 1.35 -2.29 -22.62
CA PRO A 227 -0.11 -2.46 -22.61
C PRO A 227 -0.56 -3.86 -22.21
N LEU A 228 0.14 -4.91 -22.69
CA LEU A 228 -0.18 -6.29 -22.31
C LEU A 228 -0.05 -6.49 -20.79
N MET A 229 1.07 -6.06 -20.22
CA MET A 229 1.31 -6.16 -18.77
C MET A 229 0.35 -5.28 -17.98
N ALA A 230 0.12 -4.03 -18.42
CA ALA A 230 -0.73 -3.06 -17.75
C ALA A 230 -2.18 -3.52 -17.69
N VAL A 231 -2.73 -3.99 -18.81
CA VAL A 231 -4.10 -4.53 -18.86
C VAL A 231 -4.22 -5.82 -18.05
N GLY A 232 -3.23 -6.73 -18.15
CA GLY A 232 -3.21 -7.94 -17.35
C GLY A 232 -3.21 -7.67 -15.85
N LEU A 233 -2.36 -6.75 -15.36
CA LEU A 233 -2.33 -6.36 -13.95
C LEU A 233 -3.60 -5.60 -13.53
N ALA A 234 -4.16 -4.77 -14.40
CA ALA A 234 -5.42 -4.08 -14.14
C ALA A 234 -6.58 -5.08 -13.97
N LEU A 235 -6.66 -6.10 -14.80
CA LEU A 235 -7.66 -7.16 -14.67
C LEU A 235 -7.48 -7.96 -13.36
N LEU A 236 -6.23 -8.24 -12.94
CA LEU A 236 -5.98 -8.85 -11.64
C LEU A 236 -6.44 -7.94 -10.49
N CYS A 237 -6.20 -6.64 -10.57
CA CYS A 237 -6.72 -5.69 -9.58
C CYS A 237 -8.25 -5.72 -9.53
N ALA A 238 -8.92 -5.75 -10.69
CA ALA A 238 -10.38 -5.83 -10.79
C ALA A 238 -10.92 -7.09 -10.13
N VAL A 239 -10.34 -8.24 -10.46
CA VAL A 239 -10.74 -9.54 -9.87
C VAL A 239 -10.54 -9.55 -8.35
N LEU A 240 -9.40 -9.10 -7.86
CA LEU A 240 -9.12 -9.07 -6.41
C LEU A 240 -9.99 -8.04 -5.67
N GLY A 241 -10.30 -6.91 -6.31
CA GLY A 241 -11.14 -5.88 -5.72
C GLY A 241 -12.63 -6.24 -5.66
N GLN A 242 -13.13 -7.02 -6.63
CA GLN A 242 -14.56 -7.37 -6.74
C GLN A 242 -14.87 -8.81 -6.29
N GLY A 243 -13.87 -9.69 -6.31
CA GLY A 243 -14.08 -11.14 -6.16
C GLY A 243 -14.90 -11.53 -4.94
N ARG A 244 -14.65 -10.91 -3.78
CA ARG A 244 -15.42 -11.19 -2.56
C ARG A 244 -16.85 -10.66 -2.65
N LEU A 245 -17.09 -9.53 -3.26
CA LEU A 245 -18.42 -8.91 -3.33
C LEU A 245 -19.33 -9.64 -4.32
N GLU A 246 -18.78 -10.06 -5.44
CA GLU A 246 -19.49 -10.82 -6.47
C GLU A 246 -19.36 -12.33 -6.31
N TRP A 247 -18.80 -12.77 -5.19
CA TRP A 247 -18.63 -14.15 -4.81
C TRP A 247 -17.86 -14.99 -5.83
N TRP A 248 -16.69 -14.45 -6.23
CA TRP A 248 -15.69 -15.13 -7.06
C TRP A 248 -16.30 -15.68 -8.36
N PHE A 249 -16.25 -16.99 -8.57
CA PHE A 249 -16.68 -17.64 -9.80
C PHE A 249 -18.19 -17.73 -10.01
N ASP A 250 -19.00 -17.27 -9.06
CA ASP A 250 -20.44 -17.09 -9.29
C ASP A 250 -20.69 -15.96 -10.30
N ALA A 251 -19.74 -15.02 -10.43
CA ALA A 251 -19.73 -14.02 -11.49
C ALA A 251 -18.84 -14.49 -12.66
N PRO A 252 -19.42 -14.87 -13.83
CA PRO A 252 -18.67 -15.45 -14.95
C PRO A 252 -17.53 -14.58 -15.48
N TRP A 253 -17.68 -13.25 -15.41
CA TRP A 253 -16.67 -12.32 -15.89
C TRP A 253 -15.34 -12.44 -15.14
N ILE A 254 -15.35 -12.84 -13.85
CA ILE A 254 -14.15 -13.00 -13.02
C ILE A 254 -13.26 -14.11 -13.58
N GLY A 255 -13.86 -15.26 -13.94
CA GLY A 255 -13.13 -16.36 -14.55
C GLY A 255 -12.52 -15.97 -15.91
N VAL A 256 -13.29 -15.26 -16.73
CA VAL A 256 -12.82 -14.73 -18.03
C VAL A 256 -11.70 -13.71 -17.82
N ALA A 257 -11.87 -12.77 -16.89
CA ALA A 257 -10.86 -11.75 -16.58
C ALA A 257 -9.54 -12.38 -16.10
N LEU A 258 -9.59 -13.43 -15.25
CA LEU A 258 -8.41 -14.17 -14.82
C LEU A 258 -7.72 -14.86 -16.00
N ALA A 259 -8.45 -15.53 -16.86
CA ALA A 259 -7.90 -16.21 -18.05
C ALA A 259 -7.22 -15.19 -18.98
N VAL A 260 -7.90 -14.08 -19.27
CA VAL A 260 -7.35 -13.01 -20.11
C VAL A 260 -6.12 -12.36 -19.45
N ALA A 261 -6.18 -12.07 -18.15
CA ALA A 261 -5.03 -11.54 -17.41
C ALA A 261 -3.81 -12.48 -17.50
N ALA A 262 -4.02 -13.77 -17.28
CA ALA A 262 -2.96 -14.78 -17.39
C ALA A 262 -2.33 -14.80 -18.79
N VAL A 263 -3.14 -14.83 -19.84
CA VAL A 263 -2.67 -14.81 -21.23
C VAL A 263 -1.86 -13.55 -21.52
N LEU A 264 -2.38 -12.37 -21.15
CA LEU A 264 -1.72 -11.09 -21.40
C LEU A 264 -0.39 -10.97 -20.65
N ILE A 265 -0.35 -11.37 -19.37
CA ILE A 265 0.87 -11.33 -18.56
C ILE A 265 1.89 -12.33 -19.09
N ILE A 266 1.50 -13.57 -19.39
CA ILE A 266 2.40 -14.58 -19.96
C ILE A 266 2.95 -14.10 -21.31
N ALA A 267 2.12 -13.58 -22.20
CA ALA A 267 2.56 -13.04 -23.49
C ALA A 267 3.59 -11.90 -23.29
N ALA A 268 3.33 -10.97 -22.37
CA ALA A 268 4.26 -9.89 -22.04
C ALA A 268 5.59 -10.46 -21.50
N LEU A 269 5.56 -11.42 -20.57
CA LEU A 269 6.75 -12.05 -20.00
C LEU A 269 7.57 -12.80 -21.05
N VAL A 270 6.93 -13.51 -21.99
CA VAL A 270 7.59 -14.20 -23.09
C VAL A 270 8.30 -13.19 -24.00
N LEU A 271 7.66 -12.06 -24.32
CA LEU A 271 8.27 -11.00 -25.11
C LEU A 271 9.46 -10.34 -24.39
N GLU A 272 9.37 -10.18 -23.05
CA GLU A 272 10.45 -9.58 -22.25
C GLU A 272 11.67 -10.52 -22.05
N TRP A 273 11.53 -11.85 -22.24
CA TRP A 273 12.55 -12.83 -21.91
C TRP A 273 13.90 -12.62 -22.62
N ASN A 274 13.86 -12.23 -23.88
CA ASN A 274 15.06 -12.09 -24.73
C ASN A 274 15.45 -10.64 -25.04
N ARG A 275 14.90 -9.66 -24.30
CA ARG A 275 15.17 -8.25 -24.57
C ARG A 275 16.50 -7.76 -23.98
N THR A 276 17.11 -6.79 -24.62
CA THR A 276 18.35 -6.13 -24.16
C THR A 276 18.12 -5.12 -23.06
N THR A 277 17.01 -4.38 -23.14
CA THR A 277 16.55 -3.41 -22.11
C THR A 277 15.12 -3.73 -21.68
N PRO A 278 14.89 -4.85 -20.97
CA PRO A 278 13.56 -5.28 -20.62
C PRO A 278 12.89 -4.31 -19.62
N LEU A 279 11.54 -4.30 -19.58
CA LEU A 279 10.78 -3.72 -18.48
C LEU A 279 11.02 -4.50 -17.19
N LEU A 280 11.08 -5.84 -17.33
CA LEU A 280 11.37 -6.77 -16.23
C LEU A 280 12.50 -7.73 -16.64
N ASP A 281 13.61 -7.70 -15.90
CA ASP A 281 14.69 -8.69 -16.02
C ASP A 281 14.23 -10.01 -15.38
N LEU A 282 13.60 -10.85 -16.20
CA LEU A 282 13.05 -12.14 -15.75
C LEU A 282 14.11 -13.12 -15.29
N ARG A 283 15.32 -13.07 -15.87
CA ARG A 283 16.42 -13.95 -15.46
C ARG A 283 16.85 -13.68 -14.03
N TRP A 284 16.80 -12.42 -13.63
CA TRP A 284 17.04 -12.05 -12.24
C TRP A 284 15.81 -12.30 -11.35
N ALA A 285 14.62 -11.93 -11.82
CA ALA A 285 13.37 -12.10 -11.07
C ALA A 285 13.11 -13.56 -10.65
N LEU A 286 13.60 -14.53 -11.44
CA LEU A 286 13.48 -15.96 -11.14
C LEU A 286 14.63 -16.52 -10.28
N THR A 287 15.56 -15.69 -9.82
CA THR A 287 16.60 -16.19 -8.90
C THR A 287 16.01 -16.48 -7.51
N PRO A 288 16.47 -17.52 -6.81
CA PRO A 288 15.94 -17.87 -5.48
C PRO A 288 16.04 -16.74 -4.46
N ASP A 289 17.08 -15.92 -4.52
CA ASP A 289 17.29 -14.80 -3.60
C ASP A 289 16.26 -13.69 -3.86
N PHE A 290 15.91 -13.43 -5.13
CA PHE A 290 14.90 -12.42 -5.47
C PHE A 290 13.47 -12.92 -5.20
N ILE A 291 13.17 -14.18 -5.50
CA ILE A 291 11.89 -14.82 -5.15
C ILE A 291 11.68 -14.78 -3.62
N GLY A 292 12.73 -15.12 -2.85
CA GLY A 292 12.68 -15.02 -1.38
C GLY A 292 12.37 -13.60 -0.88
N PHE A 293 13.00 -12.59 -1.49
CA PHE A 293 12.72 -11.18 -1.22
C PHE A 293 11.25 -10.82 -1.51
N VAL A 294 10.74 -11.16 -2.70
CA VAL A 294 9.35 -10.87 -3.11
C VAL A 294 8.35 -11.59 -2.21
N LEU A 295 8.64 -12.84 -1.83
CA LEU A 295 7.80 -13.62 -0.92
C LEU A 295 7.70 -12.96 0.45
N ILE A 296 8.82 -12.56 1.06
CA ILE A 296 8.83 -11.83 2.33
C ILE A 296 8.04 -10.52 2.22
N ALA A 297 8.26 -9.75 1.14
CA ALA A 297 7.56 -8.48 0.91
C ALA A 297 6.04 -8.67 0.79
N THR A 298 5.60 -9.70 0.05
CA THR A 298 4.17 -10.00 -0.17
C THR A 298 3.52 -10.55 1.10
N LEU A 299 4.13 -11.54 1.78
CA LEU A 299 3.57 -12.12 3.00
C LEU A 299 3.45 -11.09 4.12
N THR A 300 4.47 -10.22 4.27
CA THR A 300 4.37 -9.14 5.26
C THR A 300 3.28 -8.13 4.88
N ARG A 301 3.04 -7.87 3.60
CA ARG A 301 1.90 -7.04 3.17
C ARG A 301 0.57 -7.70 3.54
N VAL A 302 0.48 -9.04 3.46
CA VAL A 302 -0.71 -9.79 3.90
C VAL A 302 -0.97 -9.57 5.39
N ILE A 303 0.02 -9.77 6.24
CA ILE A 303 -0.16 -9.65 7.70
C ILE A 303 -0.42 -8.21 8.15
N LEU A 304 0.10 -7.19 7.45
CA LEU A 304 -0.20 -5.78 7.72
C LEU A 304 -1.65 -5.40 7.40
N SER A 305 -2.36 -6.19 6.61
CA SER A 305 -3.79 -5.95 6.31
C SER A 305 -4.70 -6.29 7.49
N GLU A 306 -4.17 -6.89 8.56
CA GLU A 306 -4.87 -7.05 9.83
C GLU A 306 -5.46 -5.73 10.32
N GLN A 307 -4.70 -4.63 10.29
CA GLN A 307 -5.16 -3.32 10.75
C GLN A 307 -6.36 -2.78 9.95
N THR A 308 -6.38 -2.99 8.64
CA THR A 308 -7.40 -2.43 7.74
C THR A 308 -8.60 -3.34 7.55
N VAL A 309 -8.43 -4.65 7.62
CA VAL A 309 -9.49 -5.65 7.46
C VAL A 309 -9.90 -6.23 8.82
N GLY A 310 -8.95 -6.69 9.62
CA GLY A 310 -9.19 -7.31 10.92
C GLY A 310 -9.76 -6.31 11.93
N ALA A 311 -8.94 -5.42 12.46
CA ALA A 311 -9.32 -4.51 13.54
C ALA A 311 -10.42 -3.51 13.12
N ALA A 312 -10.33 -2.92 11.92
CA ALA A 312 -11.35 -2.00 11.44
C ALA A 312 -12.70 -2.70 11.21
N GLY A 313 -12.67 -3.91 10.64
CA GLY A 313 -13.87 -4.71 10.43
C GLY A 313 -14.48 -5.20 11.74
N PHE A 314 -13.66 -5.67 12.68
CA PHE A 314 -14.07 -6.06 14.02
C PHE A 314 -14.79 -4.91 14.74
N LEU A 315 -14.21 -3.72 14.80
CA LEU A 315 -14.82 -2.55 15.43
C LEU A 315 -16.16 -2.18 14.78
N THR A 316 -16.26 -2.32 13.47
CA THR A 316 -17.53 -2.12 12.75
C THR A 316 -18.56 -3.20 13.15
N ALA A 317 -18.15 -4.47 13.26
CA ALA A 317 -19.03 -5.57 13.69
C ALA A 317 -19.52 -5.39 15.13
N VAL A 318 -18.71 -4.81 16.02
CA VAL A 318 -19.10 -4.46 17.40
C VAL A 318 -19.99 -3.20 17.43
N GLY A 319 -20.20 -2.53 16.30
CA GLY A 319 -21.06 -1.35 16.15
C GLY A 319 -20.37 -0.03 16.47
N MET A 320 -19.03 0.03 16.40
CA MET A 320 -18.28 1.27 16.60
C MET A 320 -18.29 2.12 15.33
N GLY A 321 -18.71 3.37 15.45
CA GLY A 321 -18.67 4.38 14.40
C GLY A 321 -17.29 5.04 14.26
N GLN A 322 -17.15 5.87 13.23
CA GLN A 322 -15.90 6.57 12.94
C GLN A 322 -15.46 7.48 14.10
N GLU A 323 -16.37 8.21 14.71
CA GLU A 323 -16.07 9.09 15.84
C GLU A 323 -15.49 8.36 17.05
N GLN A 324 -16.05 7.19 17.37
CA GLN A 324 -15.63 6.39 18.52
C GLN A 324 -14.23 5.80 18.31
N THR A 325 -13.78 5.65 17.05
CA THR A 325 -12.49 5.10 16.69
C THR A 325 -11.41 6.15 16.44
N GLN A 326 -11.73 7.45 16.41
CA GLN A 326 -10.77 8.53 16.13
C GLN A 326 -9.53 8.47 17.03
N ARG A 327 -9.71 8.29 18.36
CA ARG A 327 -8.58 8.23 19.30
C ARG A 327 -7.65 7.05 19.02
N LEU A 328 -8.22 5.89 18.62
CA LEU A 328 -7.43 4.74 18.20
C LEU A 328 -6.56 5.09 16.99
N TYR A 329 -7.15 5.70 15.96
CA TYR A 329 -6.39 6.08 14.77
C TYR A 329 -5.39 7.22 15.01
N ALA A 330 -5.61 8.08 16.00
CA ALA A 330 -4.60 9.04 16.46
C ALA A 330 -3.37 8.32 17.05
N VAL A 331 -3.61 7.29 17.88
CA VAL A 331 -2.53 6.45 18.44
C VAL A 331 -1.81 5.70 17.33
N VAL A 332 -2.53 5.12 16.37
CA VAL A 332 -1.94 4.44 15.21
C VAL A 332 -1.10 5.40 14.37
N ALA A 333 -1.59 6.61 14.08
CA ALA A 333 -0.84 7.61 13.34
C ALA A 333 0.46 8.00 14.04
N ALA A 334 0.39 8.27 15.35
CA ALA A 334 1.56 8.59 16.16
C ALA A 334 2.57 7.44 16.19
N ALA A 335 2.11 6.20 16.34
CA ALA A 335 2.95 5.01 16.32
C ALA A 335 3.59 4.77 14.95
N THR A 336 2.85 5.00 13.85
CA THR A 336 3.40 4.90 12.48
C THR A 336 4.51 5.93 12.25
N LEU A 337 4.30 7.18 12.67
CA LEU A 337 5.32 8.23 12.58
C LEU A 337 6.54 7.88 13.45
N ALA A 338 6.32 7.39 14.67
CA ALA A 338 7.40 6.93 15.54
C ALA A 338 8.18 5.77 14.91
N GLY A 339 7.49 4.80 14.29
CA GLY A 339 8.11 3.69 13.57
C GLY A 339 8.97 4.15 12.39
N ALA A 340 8.51 5.15 11.63
CA ALA A 340 9.29 5.75 10.54
C ALA A 340 10.56 6.45 11.07
N ILE A 341 10.44 7.21 12.16
CA ILE A 341 11.58 7.92 12.78
C ILE A 341 12.59 6.94 13.37
N VAL A 342 12.13 5.97 14.20
CA VAL A 342 12.99 4.95 14.80
C VAL A 342 13.65 4.10 13.71
N GLY A 343 12.89 3.68 12.70
CA GLY A 343 13.42 2.96 11.55
C GLY A 343 14.54 3.75 10.85
N ALA A 344 14.34 5.05 10.63
CA ALA A 344 15.34 5.91 10.00
C ALA A 344 16.58 6.16 10.85
N LEU A 345 16.45 6.19 12.18
CA LEU A 345 17.57 6.38 13.11
C LEU A 345 18.41 5.10 13.29
N THR A 346 17.76 3.94 13.17
CA THR A 346 18.41 2.64 13.44
C THR A 346 18.84 1.90 12.17
N VAL A 347 18.47 2.40 10.97
CA VAL A 347 18.80 1.75 9.71
C VAL A 347 20.30 1.80 9.43
N SER A 348 20.87 0.63 9.17
CA SER A 348 22.23 0.45 8.68
C SER A 348 22.29 -0.84 7.85
N GLN A 349 23.34 -1.03 7.07
CA GLN A 349 23.52 -2.28 6.29
C GLN A 349 23.49 -3.54 7.18
N GLN A 350 23.87 -3.43 8.44
CA GLN A 350 23.89 -4.54 9.39
C GLN A 350 22.53 -4.78 10.06
N THR A 351 21.72 -3.73 10.25
CA THR A 351 20.46 -3.80 11.02
C THR A 351 19.21 -4.01 10.15
N ILE A 352 19.29 -3.82 8.83
CA ILE A 352 18.13 -3.92 7.91
C ILE A 352 17.34 -5.22 8.10
N LEU A 353 18.03 -6.39 8.12
CA LEU A 353 17.38 -7.69 8.28
C LEU A 353 16.73 -7.84 9.66
N PHE A 354 17.39 -7.34 10.71
CA PHE A 354 16.84 -7.37 12.07
C PHE A 354 15.62 -6.44 12.21
N GLN A 355 15.61 -5.28 11.53
CA GLN A 355 14.44 -4.40 11.52
C GLN A 355 13.22 -5.09 10.89
N VAL A 356 13.41 -5.77 9.75
CA VAL A 356 12.34 -6.55 9.10
C VAL A 356 11.82 -7.64 10.03
N MET A 357 12.71 -8.41 10.66
CA MET A 357 12.32 -9.45 11.62
C MET A 357 11.57 -8.88 12.82
N ALA A 358 12.06 -7.77 13.39
CA ALA A 358 11.43 -7.09 14.51
C ALA A 358 10.02 -6.59 14.15
N ALA A 359 9.85 -6.02 12.95
CA ALA A 359 8.55 -5.59 12.47
C ALA A 359 7.57 -6.77 12.35
N ILE A 360 7.98 -7.89 11.76
CA ILE A 360 7.14 -9.09 11.63
C ILE A 360 6.80 -9.66 13.02
N ALA A 361 7.75 -9.69 13.95
CA ALA A 361 7.51 -10.14 15.32
C ALA A 361 6.49 -9.25 16.05
N LEU A 362 6.58 -7.92 15.90
CA LEU A 362 5.59 -7.00 16.47
C LEU A 362 4.19 -7.24 15.90
N ILE A 363 4.07 -7.52 14.59
CA ILE A 363 2.78 -7.85 13.97
C ILE A 363 2.23 -9.16 14.55
N ALA A 364 3.07 -10.19 14.74
CA ALA A 364 2.65 -11.46 15.34
C ALA A 364 2.12 -11.27 16.77
N VAL A 365 2.83 -10.46 17.59
CA VAL A 365 2.37 -10.14 18.95
C VAL A 365 1.06 -9.36 18.92
N ALA A 366 0.92 -8.39 18.03
CA ALA A 366 -0.32 -7.61 17.89
C ALA A 366 -1.51 -8.50 17.51
N ALA A 367 -1.35 -9.36 16.50
CA ALA A 367 -2.39 -10.30 16.07
C ALA A 367 -2.76 -11.30 17.18
N PHE A 368 -1.77 -11.74 17.98
CA PHE A 368 -2.03 -12.58 19.15
C PHE A 368 -2.88 -11.84 20.20
N LEU A 369 -2.57 -10.59 20.50
CA LEU A 369 -3.36 -9.80 21.45
C LEU A 369 -4.80 -9.61 20.94
N ASP A 370 -4.97 -9.27 19.67
CA ASP A 370 -6.27 -9.00 19.08
C ASP A 370 -7.13 -10.27 18.93
N SER A 371 -6.50 -11.46 18.83
CA SER A 371 -7.24 -12.75 18.77
C SER A 371 -8.04 -13.08 20.03
N HIS A 372 -7.83 -12.34 21.12
CA HIS A 372 -8.59 -12.48 22.38
C HIS A 372 -9.71 -11.42 22.51
N ALA A 373 -10.00 -10.66 21.46
CA ALA A 373 -11.08 -9.68 21.46
C ALA A 373 -12.45 -10.34 21.57
N ASP A 374 -13.37 -9.67 22.26
CA ASP A 374 -14.73 -10.15 22.50
C ASP A 374 -15.79 -9.07 22.18
N ASN A 375 -17.06 -9.36 22.41
CA ASN A 375 -18.16 -8.42 22.17
C ASN A 375 -18.16 -7.21 23.11
N LEU A 376 -17.38 -7.22 24.19
CA LEU A 376 -17.17 -6.10 25.11
C LEU A 376 -15.93 -5.27 24.76
N THR A 377 -15.09 -5.75 23.85
CA THR A 377 -13.89 -5.04 23.43
C THR A 377 -14.23 -3.71 22.75
N ARG A 378 -13.55 -2.67 23.20
CA ARG A 378 -13.71 -1.28 22.74
C ARG A 378 -12.38 -0.72 22.24
N PRO A 379 -12.37 0.37 21.48
CA PRO A 379 -11.14 0.93 20.90
C PRO A 379 -9.96 1.09 21.87
N PRO A 380 -10.12 1.48 23.15
CA PRO A 380 -8.99 1.60 24.05
C PRO A 380 -8.22 0.30 24.32
N GLN A 381 -8.89 -0.85 24.26
CA GLN A 381 -8.26 -2.16 24.49
C GLN A 381 -7.36 -2.57 23.32
N LEU A 382 -7.60 -2.02 22.12
CA LEU A 382 -6.79 -2.26 20.92
C LEU A 382 -5.65 -1.25 20.73
N TYR A 383 -5.48 -0.26 21.64
CA TYR A 383 -4.45 0.78 21.45
C TYR A 383 -3.04 0.19 21.34
N ALA A 384 -2.70 -0.78 22.18
CA ALA A 384 -1.38 -1.37 22.19
C ALA A 384 -1.09 -2.20 20.94
N SER A 385 -1.99 -3.11 20.56
CA SER A 385 -1.84 -3.95 19.38
C SER A 385 -1.81 -3.14 18.09
N GLN A 386 -2.73 -2.21 17.94
CA GLN A 386 -2.82 -1.38 16.74
C GLN A 386 -1.68 -0.34 16.64
N ALA A 387 -1.14 0.13 17.78
CA ALA A 387 0.09 0.92 17.80
C ALA A 387 1.29 0.08 17.36
N MET A 388 1.42 -1.17 17.79
CA MET A 388 2.47 -2.09 17.34
C MET A 388 2.41 -2.31 15.82
N LEU A 389 1.20 -2.50 15.27
CA LEU A 389 0.99 -2.65 13.82
C LEU A 389 1.37 -1.38 13.04
N GLY A 390 0.92 -0.21 13.51
CA GLY A 390 1.30 1.07 12.90
C GLY A 390 2.80 1.29 12.91
N PHE A 391 3.46 1.06 14.04
CA PHE A 391 4.91 1.16 14.19
C PHE A 391 5.65 0.18 13.27
N ALA A 392 5.22 -1.09 13.26
CA ALA A 392 5.82 -2.14 12.45
C ALA A 392 5.68 -1.87 10.95
N SER A 393 4.55 -1.33 10.50
CA SER A 393 4.31 -1.03 9.08
C SER A 393 5.35 -0.06 8.50
N ALA A 394 5.65 1.01 9.23
CA ALA A 394 6.64 2.00 8.83
C ALA A 394 8.08 1.48 8.95
N MET A 395 8.34 0.62 9.93
CA MET A 395 9.65 0.01 10.15
C MET A 395 9.97 -1.12 9.16
N PHE A 396 8.95 -1.70 8.49
CA PHE A 396 9.11 -2.80 7.55
C PHE A 396 9.38 -2.36 6.10
N LEU A 397 8.60 -1.40 5.57
CA LEU A 397 8.48 -1.18 4.13
C LEU A 397 9.80 -0.79 3.47
N ALA A 398 10.46 0.22 4.00
CA ALA A 398 11.71 0.72 3.43
C ALA A 398 12.91 -0.21 3.67
N PRO A 399 13.14 -0.80 4.85
CA PRO A 399 14.18 -1.81 5.02
C PRO A 399 14.06 -2.99 4.07
N THR A 400 12.84 -3.47 3.81
CA THR A 400 12.62 -4.53 2.82
C THR A 400 13.04 -4.11 1.42
N LEU A 401 12.67 -2.90 0.96
CA LEU A 401 13.09 -2.39 -0.34
C LEU A 401 14.62 -2.21 -0.42
N LEU A 402 15.28 -1.82 0.68
CA LEU A 402 16.74 -1.70 0.75
C LEU A 402 17.45 -3.05 0.62
N ILE A 403 16.85 -4.16 1.08
CA ILE A 403 17.38 -5.52 0.83
C ILE A 403 17.41 -5.78 -0.67
N GLY A 404 16.33 -5.48 -1.39
CA GLY A 404 16.28 -5.60 -2.86
C GLY A 404 17.29 -4.67 -3.53
N PHE A 405 17.44 -3.44 -3.04
CA PHE A 405 18.38 -2.46 -3.59
C PHE A 405 19.85 -2.89 -3.46
N SER A 406 20.23 -3.54 -2.38
CA SER A 406 21.58 -4.11 -2.22
C SER A 406 21.91 -5.16 -3.30
N GLN A 407 20.93 -5.94 -3.73
CA GLN A 407 21.07 -6.90 -4.84
C GLN A 407 21.24 -6.21 -6.20
N VAL A 408 20.55 -5.07 -6.41
CA VAL A 408 20.72 -4.26 -7.63
C VAL A 408 22.13 -3.68 -7.72
N LEU A 409 22.67 -3.16 -6.61
CA LEU A 409 24.03 -2.61 -6.58
C LEU A 409 25.10 -3.64 -6.96
N ALA A 410 24.89 -4.91 -6.58
CA ALA A 410 25.79 -6.01 -6.94
C ALA A 410 25.68 -6.41 -8.41
N ARG A 411 24.54 -6.15 -9.08
CA ARG A 411 24.24 -6.62 -10.45
C ARG A 411 24.31 -5.54 -11.52
N GLY A 412 24.14 -4.31 -11.12
CA GLY A 412 24.14 -3.14 -12.00
C GLY A 412 22.76 -2.50 -12.16
N TRP A 413 22.77 -1.23 -12.58
CA TRP A 413 21.60 -0.35 -12.61
C TRP A 413 20.43 -0.82 -13.50
N ARG A 414 20.68 -1.68 -14.49
CA ARG A 414 19.64 -2.22 -15.39
C ARG A 414 18.56 -3.02 -14.63
N SER A 415 18.94 -3.67 -13.55
CA SER A 415 18.01 -4.44 -12.71
C SER A 415 17.14 -3.56 -11.78
N PHE A 416 17.43 -2.25 -11.70
CA PHE A 416 16.70 -1.32 -10.82
C PHE A 416 15.22 -1.21 -11.19
N THR A 417 14.89 -1.13 -12.48
CA THR A 417 13.49 -1.06 -12.93
C THR A 417 12.71 -2.28 -12.48
N THR A 418 13.30 -3.48 -12.62
CA THR A 418 12.70 -4.74 -12.18
C THR A 418 12.42 -4.73 -10.67
N LEU A 419 13.37 -4.27 -9.85
CA LEU A 419 13.16 -4.15 -8.40
C LEU A 419 11.98 -3.26 -8.06
N ILE A 420 11.96 -2.03 -8.59
CA ILE A 420 10.92 -1.03 -8.25
C ILE A 420 9.54 -1.50 -8.71
N VAL A 421 9.46 -2.02 -9.94
CA VAL A 421 8.20 -2.54 -10.49
C VAL A 421 7.71 -3.74 -9.69
N THR A 422 8.54 -4.75 -9.48
CA THR A 422 8.14 -5.97 -8.76
C THR A 422 7.77 -5.66 -7.31
N PHE A 423 8.53 -4.81 -6.63
CA PHE A 423 8.20 -4.38 -5.27
C PHE A 423 6.88 -3.61 -5.24
N GLY A 424 6.69 -2.64 -6.15
CA GLY A 424 5.44 -1.88 -6.25
C GLY A 424 4.22 -2.77 -6.53
N VAL A 425 4.37 -3.73 -7.44
CA VAL A 425 3.34 -4.74 -7.73
C VAL A 425 3.07 -5.61 -6.49
N SER A 426 4.10 -6.11 -5.82
CA SER A 426 3.95 -6.93 -4.60
C SER A 426 3.23 -6.19 -3.47
N GLN A 427 3.47 -4.86 -3.33
CA GLN A 427 2.81 -4.06 -2.30
C GLN A 427 1.33 -3.78 -2.64
N ASN A 428 1.02 -3.42 -3.87
CA ASN A 428 -0.34 -3.01 -4.25
C ASN A 428 -1.25 -4.22 -4.52
N LEU A 429 -0.81 -5.19 -5.35
CA LEU A 429 -1.55 -6.44 -5.55
C LEU A 429 -1.58 -7.27 -4.27
N GLY A 430 -0.49 -7.29 -3.50
CA GLY A 430 -0.45 -7.93 -2.19
C GLY A 430 -1.49 -7.36 -1.23
N ALA A 431 -1.74 -6.04 -1.25
CA ALA A 431 -2.79 -5.41 -0.45
C ALA A 431 -4.19 -5.86 -0.88
N LEU A 432 -4.48 -5.85 -2.19
CA LEU A 432 -5.77 -6.32 -2.71
C LEU A 432 -5.97 -7.82 -2.44
N PHE A 433 -4.95 -8.63 -2.69
CA PHE A 433 -4.99 -10.06 -2.38
C PHE A 433 -5.26 -10.32 -0.90
N SER A 434 -4.61 -9.57 -0.01
CA SER A 434 -4.83 -9.68 1.43
C SER A 434 -6.26 -9.34 1.83
N GLN A 435 -6.80 -8.24 1.28
CA GLN A 435 -8.19 -7.86 1.53
C GLN A 435 -9.14 -8.94 1.03
N ALA A 436 -8.95 -9.44 -0.18
CA ALA A 436 -9.75 -10.50 -0.76
C ALA A 436 -9.68 -11.78 0.08
N LEU A 437 -8.47 -12.20 0.48
CA LEU A 437 -8.24 -13.39 1.30
C LEU A 437 -8.90 -13.26 2.67
N LEU A 438 -8.57 -12.20 3.42
CA LEU A 438 -9.03 -12.06 4.80
C LEU A 438 -10.54 -11.80 4.87
N GLN A 439 -11.12 -11.03 3.94
CA GLN A 439 -12.57 -10.80 3.90
C GLN A 439 -13.34 -12.06 3.47
N THR A 440 -12.83 -12.86 2.54
CA THR A 440 -13.46 -14.13 2.16
C THR A 440 -13.41 -15.12 3.32
N PHE A 441 -12.24 -15.25 3.96
CA PHE A 441 -12.09 -16.11 5.13
C PHE A 441 -13.02 -15.68 6.27
N GLN A 442 -13.08 -14.37 6.58
CA GLN A 442 -13.97 -13.82 7.60
C GLN A 442 -15.44 -14.16 7.31
N TYR A 443 -15.88 -14.00 6.07
CA TYR A 443 -17.25 -14.30 5.68
C TYR A 443 -17.60 -15.78 5.84
N ASP A 444 -16.72 -16.68 5.40
CA ASP A 444 -16.93 -18.12 5.56
C ASP A 444 -16.95 -18.53 7.04
N ARG A 445 -16.05 -17.96 7.83
CA ARG A 445 -16.04 -18.19 9.29
C ARG A 445 -17.28 -17.63 9.97
N ALA A 446 -17.76 -16.47 9.56
CA ALA A 446 -18.99 -15.89 10.09
C ALA A 446 -20.21 -16.79 9.80
N ARG A 447 -20.32 -17.34 8.60
CA ARG A 447 -21.37 -18.31 8.26
C ARG A 447 -21.27 -19.59 9.11
N PHE A 448 -20.06 -20.10 9.30
CA PHE A 448 -19.82 -21.27 10.12
C PHE A 448 -20.25 -21.02 11.59
N HIS A 449 -19.80 -19.92 12.19
CA HIS A 449 -20.17 -19.57 13.57
C HIS A 449 -21.66 -19.27 13.70
N TYR A 450 -22.27 -18.60 12.72
CA TYR A 450 -23.71 -18.35 12.72
C TYR A 450 -24.51 -19.65 12.72
N ALA A 451 -24.18 -20.59 11.85
CA ALA A 451 -24.86 -21.89 11.79
C ALA A 451 -24.70 -22.66 13.11
N HIS A 452 -23.51 -22.58 13.73
CA HIS A 452 -23.26 -23.23 15.02
C HIS A 452 -24.06 -22.57 16.16
N LEU A 453 -24.09 -21.24 16.24
CA LEU A 453 -24.86 -20.52 17.26
C LEU A 453 -26.36 -20.77 17.13
N ILE A 454 -26.91 -20.75 15.91
CA ILE A 454 -28.33 -21.06 15.68
C ILE A 454 -28.65 -22.53 16.05
N GLY A 455 -27.74 -23.45 15.72
CA GLY A 455 -27.92 -24.88 16.10
C GLY A 455 -27.94 -25.13 17.60
N GLN A 456 -27.39 -24.21 18.41
CA GLN A 456 -27.45 -24.28 19.89
C GLN A 456 -28.73 -23.67 20.49
N LEU A 457 -29.53 -22.95 19.69
CA LEU A 457 -30.80 -22.37 20.12
C LEU A 457 -31.88 -23.46 20.11
N ASP A 458 -31.92 -24.26 21.17
CA ASP A 458 -32.95 -25.31 21.35
C ASP A 458 -34.29 -24.67 21.73
N PRO A 459 -35.35 -24.79 20.87
CA PRO A 459 -36.67 -24.26 21.19
C PRO A 459 -37.34 -24.88 22.42
N THR A 460 -36.82 -26.02 22.91
CA THR A 460 -37.34 -26.67 24.12
C THR A 460 -36.87 -25.99 25.41
N LEU A 461 -35.79 -25.18 25.34
CA LEU A 461 -35.31 -24.41 26.47
C LEU A 461 -36.26 -23.25 26.80
N PRO A 462 -36.73 -23.12 28.07
CA PRO A 462 -37.78 -22.17 28.44
C PRO A 462 -37.46 -20.71 28.01
N TYR A 463 -36.23 -20.27 28.19
CA TYR A 463 -35.81 -18.91 27.85
C TYR A 463 -35.72 -18.66 26.32
N VAL A 464 -35.43 -19.70 25.52
CA VAL A 464 -35.45 -19.62 24.04
C VAL A 464 -36.91 -19.61 23.59
N ALA A 465 -37.73 -20.54 24.12
CA ALA A 465 -39.15 -20.63 23.79
C ALA A 465 -39.90 -19.32 24.10
N GLU A 466 -39.62 -18.70 25.25
CA GLU A 466 -40.22 -17.40 25.62
C GLU A 466 -39.88 -16.30 24.64
N ARG A 467 -38.58 -16.16 24.23
CA ARG A 467 -38.16 -15.20 23.25
C ARG A 467 -38.77 -15.45 21.85
N LEU A 468 -38.86 -16.69 21.44
CA LEU A 468 -39.49 -17.06 20.17
C LEU A 468 -41.00 -16.77 20.14
N LYS A 469 -41.69 -16.95 21.28
CA LYS A 469 -43.12 -16.62 21.42
C LYS A 469 -43.44 -15.13 21.36
N ALA A 470 -42.45 -14.26 21.60
CA ALA A 470 -42.63 -12.81 21.53
C ALA A 470 -42.84 -12.26 20.09
N GLY A 471 -42.86 -13.12 19.07
CA GLY A 471 -43.23 -12.81 17.70
C GLY A 471 -42.07 -12.57 16.74
N PRO A 472 -42.34 -12.25 15.46
CA PRO A 472 -41.34 -12.15 14.40
C PRO A 472 -40.24 -11.11 14.67
N ALA A 473 -40.57 -10.01 15.33
CA ALA A 473 -39.58 -8.96 15.69
C ALA A 473 -38.53 -9.48 16.68
N ALA A 474 -38.93 -10.33 17.65
CA ALA A 474 -38.00 -10.93 18.59
C ALA A 474 -37.08 -11.96 17.92
N VAL A 475 -37.63 -12.74 16.96
CA VAL A 475 -36.84 -13.67 16.16
C VAL A 475 -35.81 -12.90 15.31
N ALA A 476 -36.22 -11.81 14.67
CA ALA A 476 -35.32 -10.95 13.89
C ALA A 476 -34.18 -10.35 14.77
N THR A 477 -34.52 -9.89 15.98
CA THR A 477 -33.55 -9.40 16.97
C THR A 477 -32.56 -10.48 17.38
N LEU A 478 -33.03 -11.69 17.65
CA LEU A 478 -32.17 -12.83 18.01
C LEU A 478 -31.23 -13.22 16.84
N ALA A 479 -31.75 -13.24 15.61
CA ALA A 479 -30.95 -13.50 14.42
C ALA A 479 -29.87 -12.40 14.20
N ALA A 480 -30.22 -11.14 14.43
CA ALA A 480 -29.25 -10.03 14.34
C ALA A 480 -28.16 -10.15 15.43
N GLN A 481 -28.53 -10.54 16.66
CA GLN A 481 -27.56 -10.80 17.73
C GLN A 481 -26.64 -11.98 17.36
N ALA A 482 -27.20 -13.10 16.90
CA ALA A 482 -26.39 -14.25 16.46
C ALA A 482 -25.45 -13.89 15.31
N THR A 483 -25.91 -13.07 14.36
CA THR A 483 -25.07 -12.56 13.25
C THR A 483 -23.92 -11.71 13.78
N ARG A 484 -24.18 -10.83 14.74
CA ARG A 484 -23.16 -9.99 15.36
C ARG A 484 -22.10 -10.82 16.08
N GLU A 485 -22.52 -11.74 16.93
CA GLU A 485 -21.59 -12.62 17.68
C GLU A 485 -20.79 -13.52 16.71
N ALA A 486 -21.43 -14.06 15.68
CA ALA A 486 -20.76 -14.84 14.65
C ALA A 486 -19.68 -14.04 13.91
N ASN A 487 -19.93 -12.76 13.61
CA ASN A 487 -18.93 -11.89 13.01
C ASN A 487 -17.75 -11.60 13.95
N ILE A 488 -18.01 -11.40 15.24
CA ILE A 488 -16.96 -11.19 16.26
C ILE A 488 -16.03 -12.41 16.32
N LEU A 489 -16.61 -13.62 16.43
CA LEU A 489 -15.84 -14.87 16.43
C LEU A 489 -15.06 -15.06 15.12
N ALA A 490 -15.65 -14.70 13.98
CA ALA A 490 -14.99 -14.78 12.69
C ALA A 490 -13.79 -13.84 12.59
N TYR A 491 -13.85 -12.63 13.18
CA TYR A 491 -12.69 -11.74 13.25
C TYR A 491 -11.59 -12.27 14.17
N ASN A 492 -11.92 -12.96 15.25
CA ASN A 492 -10.92 -13.66 16.07
C ASN A 492 -10.18 -14.72 15.26
N ASP A 493 -10.91 -15.48 14.42
CA ASP A 493 -10.30 -16.44 13.50
C ASP A 493 -9.39 -15.74 12.46
N VAL A 494 -9.75 -14.54 11.99
CA VAL A 494 -8.89 -13.74 11.12
C VAL A 494 -7.60 -13.33 11.83
N PHE A 495 -7.66 -12.87 13.08
CA PHE A 495 -6.47 -12.54 13.85
C PHE A 495 -5.56 -13.76 14.07
N VAL A 496 -6.14 -14.93 14.36
CA VAL A 496 -5.39 -16.20 14.46
C VAL A 496 -4.76 -16.57 13.12
N LEU A 497 -5.46 -16.42 11.99
CA LEU A 497 -4.90 -16.66 10.66
C LEU A 497 -3.71 -15.73 10.40
N VAL A 498 -3.85 -14.43 10.69
CA VAL A 498 -2.76 -13.46 10.56
C VAL A 498 -1.58 -13.82 11.45
N LEU A 499 -1.82 -14.23 12.70
CA LEU A 499 -0.77 -14.72 13.61
C LEU A 499 0.00 -15.89 13.00
N VAL A 500 -0.69 -16.90 12.47
CA VAL A 500 -0.07 -18.08 11.86
C VAL A 500 0.79 -17.65 10.66
N ILE A 501 0.24 -16.81 9.77
CA ILE A 501 0.99 -16.29 8.61
C ILE A 501 2.20 -15.47 9.08
N ALA A 502 2.07 -14.65 10.13
CA ALA A 502 3.16 -13.85 10.67
C ALA A 502 4.29 -14.71 11.25
N VAL A 503 3.96 -15.76 12.00
CA VAL A 503 4.94 -16.71 12.54
C VAL A 503 5.67 -17.44 11.41
N LEU A 504 4.94 -17.93 10.40
CA LEU A 504 5.54 -18.58 9.23
C LEU A 504 6.44 -17.62 8.44
N THR A 505 6.01 -16.36 8.29
CA THR A 505 6.80 -15.31 7.64
C THR A 505 8.07 -14.99 8.44
N LEU A 506 7.98 -14.94 9.77
CA LEU A 506 9.12 -14.73 10.64
C LEU A 506 10.16 -15.85 10.52
N ILE A 507 9.69 -17.10 10.53
CA ILE A 507 10.56 -18.28 10.34
C ILE A 507 11.24 -18.22 8.97
N ASN A 508 10.48 -17.95 7.89
CA ASN A 508 11.03 -17.83 6.54
C ASN A 508 12.07 -16.69 6.46
N THR A 509 11.79 -15.54 7.07
CA THR A 509 12.71 -14.41 7.11
C THR A 509 13.97 -14.72 7.92
N ALA A 510 13.84 -15.46 9.02
CA ALA A 510 14.98 -15.91 9.81
C ALA A 510 15.88 -16.87 9.00
N ILE A 511 15.31 -17.84 8.28
CA ILE A 511 16.04 -18.75 7.40
C ILE A 511 16.76 -17.95 6.29
N PHE A 512 16.07 -17.01 5.66
CA PHE A 512 16.66 -16.13 4.64
C PHE A 512 17.85 -15.35 5.20
N THR A 513 17.70 -14.76 6.38
CA THR A 513 18.74 -14.00 7.09
C THR A 513 19.97 -14.89 7.41
N LEU A 514 19.74 -16.08 7.94
CA LEU A 514 20.83 -17.01 8.26
C LEU A 514 21.61 -17.44 7.00
N ARG A 515 20.91 -17.68 5.89
CA ARG A 515 21.54 -17.99 4.58
C ARG A 515 22.35 -16.81 4.06
N ALA A 516 21.85 -15.57 4.19
CA ALA A 516 22.56 -14.37 3.78
C ALA A 516 23.86 -14.19 4.61
N ILE A 517 23.78 -14.34 5.92
CA ILE A 517 24.95 -14.27 6.83
C ILE A 517 25.97 -15.37 6.48
N ALA A 518 25.53 -16.59 6.24
CA ALA A 518 26.41 -17.71 5.86
C ALA A 518 27.15 -17.43 4.53
N LYS A 519 26.47 -16.86 3.53
CA LYS A 519 27.09 -16.46 2.25
C LYS A 519 28.16 -15.39 2.45
N ILE A 520 27.90 -14.37 3.29
CA ILE A 520 28.86 -13.29 3.61
C ILE A 520 30.10 -13.87 4.30
N LYS A 521 29.91 -14.72 5.31
CA LYS A 521 31.03 -15.37 6.01
C LYS A 521 31.86 -16.28 5.11
N ALA A 522 31.22 -17.02 4.20
CA ALA A 522 31.90 -17.85 3.21
C ALA A 522 32.76 -16.99 2.25
N ALA A 523 32.21 -15.88 1.76
CA ALA A 523 32.93 -14.94 0.89
C ALA A 523 34.14 -14.29 1.61
N GLN A 524 33.99 -13.92 2.90
CA GLN A 524 35.11 -13.38 3.70
C GLN A 524 36.23 -14.40 3.97
N ARG A 525 35.89 -15.70 4.08
CA ARG A 525 36.88 -16.78 4.25
C ARG A 525 37.59 -17.16 2.94
N ALA A 526 36.95 -16.88 1.79
CA ALA A 526 37.51 -17.14 0.47
C ALA A 526 38.33 -15.97 -0.09
N ALA A 527 38.26 -14.80 0.55
CA ALA A 527 39.13 -13.67 0.24
C ALA A 527 40.53 -13.93 0.78
N PRO A 528 41.60 -13.82 -0.05
CA PRO A 528 42.99 -14.12 0.31
C PRO A 528 43.54 -13.16 1.36
#